data_42f60f7da770e8a1901891585b230229
#
_entry.id   42f60f7da770e8a1901891585b230229
#
_cell.length_a   1.000
_cell.length_b   1.000
_cell.length_c   1.000
_cell.angle_alpha   90.00
_cell.angle_beta   90.00
_cell.angle_gamma   90.00
#
_symmetry.space_group_name_H-M   'P 1'
#
loop_
_entity.id
_entity.type
_entity.pdbx_description
1 polymer ?
#
loop_
_entity_poly.entity_id
_entity_poly.type
_entity_poly.pdbx_seq_one_letter_code
_entity_poly.pdbx_strand_id
1 'polypeptide(L)'
;MSTDRLSRLSACLAHGQGLDLPGQAARVRAQWLPGREGRGPLLLVALLWARECADVVRVVEQHLDALFADFACTPSIWSEAQAARQVLAALNQQLYTQGEARPGSPLMGAGLLLVQEGEAQFLQAGAIGLLRYHGGSLQSLAGREDLALGQQAELALVQHSLPLSAGQVLVMAPQPLFGVVDLTQLGSACQALAADGLDALLAPLLRAPGAVAALLLQMEAQALPLSPLTWPPVEVPIVGQVLDGWTLTAACAFGPPGRVFRAQDAGGREALLWLSEKPADDAFWQHEWAMRRSRARALASVLSSRQPRCHAMHLFQAPPAGVRSLASWRAARETVDAARVLALLDQAIEAVRALQRRGMQGLLLAPRSLLVSEAGQLWLFPEQALLLPGVPPQTAVPELLPLAPEAREGRLVDGRADQFALAALVYWLLCGQWPEIARPEGGRASRYVPLSNFTRRLPPGWDGVLARALAPQPEARFAALSEFRLALQSPAPRALQPSVRREPWRLALLGVLMVQLGIGLLLSLGS
;
A
#
# COMPACT_ATOMS: atom_id res chain seq x y z
N MET A 1 -34.65 -21.63 31.50
CA MET A 1 -33.80 -20.44 31.23
C MET A 1 -33.29 -20.58 29.82
N SER A 2 -34.02 -19.98 28.89
CA SER A 2 -33.70 -19.99 27.46
C SER A 2 -32.62 -18.92 27.23
N THR A 3 -31.39 -19.34 26.95
CA THR A 3 -30.37 -18.45 26.45
C THR A 3 -30.77 -18.10 25.01
N ASP A 4 -31.30 -16.91 24.88
CA ASP A 4 -31.59 -16.26 23.64
C ASP A 4 -30.28 -16.25 22.80
N ARG A 5 -30.17 -17.19 21.85
CA ARG A 5 -29.16 -17.13 20.83
C ARG A 5 -29.54 -15.92 19.97
N LEU A 6 -28.92 -14.79 20.24
CA LEU A 6 -28.96 -13.63 19.36
C LEU A 6 -28.62 -14.13 17.95
N SER A 7 -29.65 -14.27 17.14
CA SER A 7 -29.54 -14.71 15.76
C SER A 7 -28.70 -13.66 15.03
N ARG A 8 -27.49 -14.03 14.64
CA ARG A 8 -26.64 -13.14 13.84
C ARG A 8 -27.19 -13.10 12.42
N LEU A 9 -27.28 -11.90 11.88
CA LEU A 9 -27.60 -11.68 10.49
C LEU A 9 -26.30 -11.58 9.70
N SER A 10 -26.28 -12.21 8.54
CA SER A 10 -25.22 -12.05 7.55
C SER A 10 -25.79 -11.49 6.26
N ALA A 11 -24.94 -10.98 5.38
CA ALA A 11 -25.36 -10.44 4.11
C ALA A 11 -24.77 -11.26 2.95
N CYS A 12 -25.60 -11.66 2.00
CA CYS A 12 -25.17 -12.02 0.65
C CYS A 12 -25.06 -10.74 -0.15
N LEU A 13 -23.98 -10.58 -0.87
CA LEU A 13 -23.60 -9.32 -1.49
C LEU A 13 -23.28 -9.52 -2.97
N ALA A 14 -23.84 -8.65 -3.82
CA ALA A 14 -23.36 -8.44 -5.16
C ALA A 14 -23.12 -6.94 -5.39
N HIS A 15 -22.11 -6.59 -6.13
CA HIS A 15 -21.86 -5.22 -6.53
C HIS A 15 -21.21 -5.18 -7.92
N GLY A 16 -21.39 -4.08 -8.62
CA GLY A 16 -20.85 -3.90 -9.95
C GLY A 16 -20.79 -2.46 -10.39
N GLN A 17 -20.09 -2.25 -11.48
CA GLN A 17 -19.93 -0.98 -12.13
C GLN A 17 -20.74 -0.95 -13.41
N GLY A 18 -21.52 0.11 -13.59
CA GLY A 18 -22.20 0.45 -14.84
C GLY A 18 -21.30 1.20 -15.82
N LEU A 19 -21.92 1.96 -16.72
CA LEU A 19 -21.21 2.71 -17.74
C LEU A 19 -20.49 3.91 -17.15
N ASP A 20 -19.26 4.17 -17.59
CA ASP A 20 -18.59 5.45 -17.37
C ASP A 20 -18.91 6.40 -18.53
N LEU A 21 -19.21 7.65 -18.19
CA LEU A 21 -19.41 8.72 -19.16
C LEU A 21 -18.23 9.70 -19.14
N PRO A 22 -18.00 10.46 -20.23
CA PRO A 22 -17.06 11.55 -20.19
C PRO A 22 -17.35 12.52 -19.04
N GLY A 23 -16.39 12.73 -18.15
CA GLY A 23 -16.54 13.60 -16.97
C GLY A 23 -17.39 13.03 -15.83
N GLN A 24 -17.83 11.77 -15.89
CA GLN A 24 -18.62 11.12 -14.83
C GLN A 24 -18.23 9.66 -14.65
N ALA A 25 -17.96 9.24 -13.41
CA ALA A 25 -17.72 7.85 -13.07
C ALA A 25 -18.16 7.53 -11.64
N ALA A 26 -18.56 6.29 -11.41
CA ALA A 26 -18.85 5.77 -10.08
C ALA A 26 -18.09 4.46 -9.85
N ARG A 27 -17.70 4.23 -8.61
CA ARG A 27 -17.08 2.97 -8.16
C ARG A 27 -17.68 2.56 -6.84
N VAL A 28 -17.85 1.26 -6.69
CA VAL A 28 -18.27 0.66 -5.43
C VAL A 28 -17.30 -0.44 -5.03
N ARG A 29 -17.09 -0.56 -3.74
CA ARG A 29 -16.34 -1.67 -3.12
C ARG A 29 -17.03 -2.08 -1.85
N ALA A 30 -17.01 -3.38 -1.59
CA ALA A 30 -17.45 -3.96 -0.34
C ALA A 30 -16.32 -4.82 0.24
N GLN A 31 -16.13 -4.74 1.54
CA GLN A 31 -15.09 -5.50 2.23
C GLN A 31 -15.55 -5.89 3.63
N TRP A 32 -15.29 -7.13 4.00
CA TRP A 32 -15.40 -7.57 5.39
C TRP A 32 -14.16 -7.16 6.16
N LEU A 33 -14.37 -6.52 7.28
CA LEU A 33 -13.32 -6.06 8.17
C LEU A 33 -13.48 -6.72 9.54
N PRO A 34 -12.39 -6.94 10.30
CA PRO A 34 -12.50 -7.37 11.69
C PRO A 34 -13.23 -6.29 12.49
N GLY A 35 -14.11 -6.72 13.37
CA GLY A 35 -14.79 -5.81 14.29
C GLY A 35 -13.82 -5.16 15.26
N ARG A 36 -14.14 -3.98 15.75
CA ARG A 36 -13.36 -3.22 16.72
C ARG A 36 -13.75 -3.58 18.14
N GLU A 37 -12.81 -3.60 19.06
CA GLU A 37 -13.03 -3.85 20.50
C GLU A 37 -13.88 -5.10 20.82
N GLY A 38 -13.63 -6.18 20.08
CA GLY A 38 -14.33 -7.46 20.31
C GLY A 38 -15.75 -7.53 19.73
N ARG A 39 -16.18 -6.53 18.98
CA ARG A 39 -17.41 -6.61 18.18
C ARG A 39 -17.28 -7.60 17.03
N GLY A 40 -18.40 -8.09 16.53
CA GLY A 40 -18.45 -8.99 15.37
C GLY A 40 -17.89 -8.34 14.10
N PRO A 41 -17.66 -9.12 13.03
CA PRO A 41 -17.12 -8.61 11.78
C PRO A 41 -18.01 -7.52 11.18
N LEU A 42 -17.38 -6.51 10.59
CA LEU A 42 -18.02 -5.38 9.91
C LEU A 42 -18.02 -5.62 8.40
N LEU A 43 -19.18 -5.51 7.75
CA LEU A 43 -19.23 -5.32 6.30
C LEU A 43 -19.25 -3.82 6.00
N LEU A 44 -18.19 -3.32 5.38
CA LEU A 44 -18.11 -1.95 4.86
C LEU A 44 -18.37 -1.96 3.35
N VAL A 45 -19.44 -1.29 2.92
CA VAL A 45 -19.71 -1.02 1.51
C VAL A 45 -19.55 0.47 1.28
N ALA A 46 -18.67 0.87 0.37
CA ALA A 46 -18.45 2.26 0.02
C ALA A 46 -18.67 2.47 -1.48
N LEU A 47 -19.46 3.49 -1.82
CA LEU A 47 -19.72 3.94 -3.17
C LEU A 47 -19.33 5.40 -3.30
N LEU A 48 -18.48 5.71 -4.27
CA LEU A 48 -18.11 7.07 -4.65
C LEU A 48 -18.58 7.35 -6.09
N TRP A 49 -19.11 8.52 -6.29
CA TRP A 49 -19.56 9.00 -7.60
C TRP A 49 -19.03 10.42 -7.84
N ALA A 50 -18.18 10.58 -8.85
CA ALA A 50 -17.62 11.87 -9.22
C ALA A 50 -18.13 12.35 -10.57
N ARG A 51 -18.26 13.67 -10.70
CA ARG A 51 -18.72 14.39 -11.88
C ARG A 51 -17.85 15.62 -12.14
N GLU A 52 -17.90 16.09 -13.39
CA GLU A 52 -17.36 17.40 -13.79
C GLU A 52 -15.84 17.56 -13.64
N CYS A 53 -15.08 16.46 -13.78
CA CYS A 53 -13.64 16.56 -13.76
C CYS A 53 -12.97 15.74 -14.87
N ALA A 54 -11.77 16.15 -15.24
CA ALA A 54 -10.88 15.38 -16.09
C ALA A 54 -10.39 14.13 -15.32
N ASP A 55 -10.10 13.04 -16.04
CA ASP A 55 -9.63 11.78 -15.44
C ASP A 55 -10.51 11.25 -14.31
N VAL A 56 -11.82 11.47 -14.40
CA VAL A 56 -12.81 11.15 -13.36
C VAL A 56 -12.70 9.71 -12.85
N VAL A 57 -12.43 8.74 -13.72
CA VAL A 57 -12.25 7.33 -13.36
C VAL A 57 -11.09 7.18 -12.38
N ARG A 58 -9.94 7.74 -12.71
CA ARG A 58 -8.76 7.69 -11.84
C ARG A 58 -9.01 8.37 -10.49
N VAL A 59 -9.70 9.50 -10.52
CA VAL A 59 -10.02 10.27 -9.31
C VAL A 59 -10.89 9.45 -8.37
N VAL A 60 -11.98 8.86 -8.87
CA VAL A 60 -12.88 8.02 -8.04
C VAL A 60 -12.17 6.81 -7.48
N GLU A 61 -11.40 6.08 -8.30
CA GLU A 61 -10.66 4.90 -7.85
C GLU A 61 -9.63 5.25 -6.78
N GLN A 62 -8.86 6.34 -6.97
CA GLN A 62 -7.89 6.79 -5.98
C GLN A 62 -8.53 7.14 -4.63
N HIS A 63 -9.68 7.81 -4.67
CA HIS A 63 -10.37 8.19 -3.43
C HIS A 63 -11.06 7.01 -2.78
N LEU A 64 -11.60 6.07 -3.55
CA LEU A 64 -12.17 4.84 -2.99
C LEU A 64 -11.09 3.99 -2.31
N ASP A 65 -9.94 3.80 -2.95
CA ASP A 65 -8.81 3.11 -2.36
C ASP A 65 -8.31 3.80 -1.08
N ALA A 66 -8.23 5.15 -1.11
CA ALA A 66 -7.84 5.94 0.05
C ALA A 66 -8.82 5.77 1.22
N LEU A 67 -10.11 5.75 0.93
CA LEU A 67 -11.17 5.64 1.94
C LEU A 67 -11.02 4.34 2.76
N PHE A 68 -10.85 3.20 2.10
CA PHE A 68 -10.66 1.92 2.79
C PHE A 68 -9.37 1.88 3.61
N ALA A 69 -8.27 2.40 3.06
CA ALA A 69 -7.00 2.46 3.74
C ALA A 69 -7.04 3.40 4.96
N ASP A 70 -7.62 4.59 4.79
CA ASP A 70 -7.76 5.55 5.87
C ASP A 70 -8.69 4.99 6.98
N PHE A 71 -9.75 4.27 6.61
CA PHE A 71 -10.63 3.60 7.58
C PHE A 71 -9.88 2.54 8.40
N ALA A 72 -9.07 1.72 7.75
CA ALA A 72 -8.25 0.70 8.43
C ALA A 72 -7.22 1.31 9.39
N CYS A 73 -6.74 2.54 9.12
CA CYS A 73 -5.79 3.25 9.97
C CYS A 73 -6.43 4.06 11.11
N THR A 74 -7.77 4.08 11.23
CA THR A 74 -8.42 4.79 12.33
C THR A 74 -8.26 4.06 13.67
N PRO A 75 -8.20 4.77 14.82
CA PRO A 75 -8.03 4.15 16.13
C PRO A 75 -9.12 3.12 16.44
N SER A 76 -8.72 1.97 16.99
CA SER A 76 -9.63 0.86 17.31
C SER A 76 -10.69 1.20 18.36
N ILE A 77 -10.41 2.21 19.21
CA ILE A 77 -11.35 2.71 20.23
C ILE A 77 -12.55 3.49 19.65
N TRP A 78 -12.47 3.92 18.38
CA TRP A 78 -13.59 4.61 17.75
C TRP A 78 -14.65 3.61 17.30
N SER A 79 -15.92 4.03 17.36
CA SER A 79 -16.97 3.28 16.70
C SER A 79 -16.78 3.29 15.18
N GLU A 80 -17.32 2.29 14.48
CA GLU A 80 -17.26 2.21 13.03
C GLU A 80 -17.84 3.45 12.36
N ALA A 81 -18.97 3.95 12.86
CA ALA A 81 -19.59 5.18 12.35
C ALA A 81 -18.74 6.43 12.60
N GLN A 82 -18.07 6.51 13.75
CA GLN A 82 -17.14 7.60 14.04
C GLN A 82 -15.93 7.56 13.12
N ALA A 83 -15.35 6.38 12.90
CA ALA A 83 -14.25 6.19 11.98
C ALA A 83 -14.64 6.57 10.55
N ALA A 84 -15.78 6.10 10.06
CA ALA A 84 -16.31 6.43 8.74
C ALA A 84 -16.52 7.93 8.56
N ARG A 85 -17.08 8.60 9.56
CA ARG A 85 -17.30 10.06 9.56
C ARG A 85 -15.98 10.83 9.46
N GLN A 86 -14.96 10.42 10.20
CA GLN A 86 -13.63 11.06 10.16
C GLN A 86 -12.93 10.87 8.81
N VAL A 87 -13.04 9.68 8.23
CA VAL A 87 -12.50 9.42 6.89
C VAL A 87 -13.20 10.25 5.82
N LEU A 88 -14.53 10.37 5.89
CA LEU A 88 -15.27 11.25 4.97
C LEU A 88 -14.92 12.72 5.19
N ALA A 89 -14.72 13.17 6.44
CA ALA A 89 -14.29 14.54 6.73
C ALA A 89 -12.90 14.85 6.16
N ALA A 90 -11.95 13.93 6.28
CA ALA A 90 -10.63 14.06 5.68
C ALA A 90 -10.70 14.11 4.15
N LEU A 91 -11.52 13.27 3.52
CA LEU A 91 -11.76 13.28 2.09
C LEU A 91 -12.40 14.59 1.63
N ASN A 92 -13.43 15.07 2.37
CA ASN A 92 -14.07 16.35 2.09
C ASN A 92 -13.09 17.52 2.12
N GLN A 93 -12.28 17.60 3.18
CA GLN A 93 -11.27 18.65 3.33
C GLN A 93 -10.23 18.61 2.20
N GLN A 94 -9.81 17.40 1.79
CA GLN A 94 -8.89 17.25 0.68
C GLN A 94 -9.48 17.76 -0.64
N LEU A 95 -10.73 17.41 -0.95
CA LEU A 95 -11.42 17.85 -2.16
C LEU A 95 -11.68 19.36 -2.14
N TYR A 96 -12.12 19.90 -1.01
CA TYR A 96 -12.34 21.34 -0.84
C TYR A 96 -11.07 22.16 -1.09
N THR A 97 -9.96 21.79 -0.45
CA THR A 97 -8.67 22.48 -0.63
C THR A 97 -8.14 22.37 -2.06
N GLN A 98 -8.39 21.23 -2.72
CA GLN A 98 -8.04 21.09 -4.14
C GLN A 98 -8.92 21.99 -5.03
N GLY A 99 -10.19 22.16 -4.67
CA GLY A 99 -11.15 23.02 -5.37
C GLY A 99 -10.79 24.49 -5.32
N GLU A 100 -10.39 24.98 -4.15
CA GLU A 100 -9.90 26.35 -4.00
C GLU A 100 -8.63 26.63 -4.83
N ALA A 101 -7.77 25.62 -4.98
CA ALA A 101 -6.51 25.75 -5.71
C ALA A 101 -6.66 25.59 -7.23
N ARG A 102 -7.74 24.96 -7.73
CA ARG A 102 -7.93 24.65 -9.15
C ARG A 102 -9.42 24.63 -9.52
N PRO A 103 -9.88 25.52 -10.43
CA PRO A 103 -11.21 25.42 -11.02
C PRO A 103 -11.42 24.06 -11.71
N GLY A 104 -12.60 23.45 -11.57
CA GLY A 104 -12.92 22.14 -12.14
C GLY A 104 -12.59 20.95 -11.24
N SER A 105 -12.57 21.16 -9.93
CA SER A 105 -12.53 20.05 -8.96
C SER A 105 -13.79 19.21 -9.04
N PRO A 106 -13.67 17.86 -8.83
CA PRO A 106 -14.80 16.98 -8.95
C PRO A 106 -15.86 17.25 -7.87
N LEU A 107 -17.11 17.30 -8.28
CA LEU A 107 -18.23 17.11 -7.37
C LEU A 107 -18.34 15.62 -7.04
N MET A 108 -18.20 15.27 -5.76
CA MET A 108 -18.18 13.86 -5.36
C MET A 108 -19.31 13.53 -4.39
N GLY A 109 -20.17 12.59 -4.78
CA GLY A 109 -21.10 11.92 -3.89
C GLY A 109 -20.42 10.73 -3.21
N ALA A 110 -20.73 10.49 -1.94
CA ALA A 110 -20.24 9.34 -1.17
C ALA A 110 -21.39 8.69 -0.40
N GLY A 111 -21.47 7.37 -0.47
CA GLY A 111 -22.34 6.54 0.36
C GLY A 111 -21.52 5.44 1.03
N LEU A 112 -21.61 5.36 2.36
CA LEU A 112 -21.01 4.29 3.15
C LEU A 112 -22.11 3.53 3.87
N LEU A 113 -22.12 2.22 3.72
CA LEU A 113 -23.00 1.32 4.43
C LEU A 113 -22.16 0.41 5.34
N LEU A 114 -22.37 0.53 6.63
CA LEU A 114 -21.70 -0.23 7.68
C LEU A 114 -22.71 -1.23 8.23
N VAL A 115 -22.50 -2.52 7.97
CA VAL A 115 -23.40 -3.60 8.43
C VAL A 115 -22.68 -4.42 9.49
N GLN A 116 -23.25 -4.48 10.69
CA GLN A 116 -22.67 -5.19 11.83
C GLN A 116 -23.76 -5.59 12.82
N GLU A 117 -23.74 -6.82 13.32
CA GLU A 117 -24.55 -7.29 14.45
C GLU A 117 -26.07 -6.99 14.36
N GLY A 118 -26.65 -7.06 13.16
CA GLY A 118 -28.09 -6.82 12.95
C GLY A 118 -28.48 -5.36 12.81
N GLU A 119 -27.52 -4.46 12.68
CA GLU A 119 -27.71 -3.05 12.42
C GLU A 119 -26.95 -2.59 11.18
N ALA A 120 -27.51 -1.65 10.45
CA ALA A 120 -26.77 -0.94 9.41
C ALA A 120 -26.76 0.56 9.69
N GLN A 121 -25.60 1.16 9.50
CA GLN A 121 -25.43 2.61 9.51
C GLN A 121 -25.15 3.07 8.09
N PHE A 122 -26.04 3.90 7.53
CA PHE A 122 -25.85 4.48 6.21
C PHE A 122 -25.45 5.94 6.36
N LEU A 123 -24.24 6.27 5.90
CA LEU A 123 -23.70 7.63 5.87
C LEU A 123 -23.67 8.08 4.41
N GLN A 124 -24.26 9.23 4.12
CA GLN A 124 -24.31 9.77 2.77
C GLN A 124 -23.91 11.25 2.72
N ALA A 125 -23.13 11.60 1.70
CA ALA A 125 -22.82 12.95 1.27
C ALA A 125 -23.08 13.06 -0.23
N GLY A 126 -23.80 14.10 -0.67
CA GLY A 126 -24.19 14.24 -2.07
C GLY A 126 -25.32 13.28 -2.48
N ALA A 127 -25.46 13.11 -3.79
CA ALA A 127 -26.58 12.38 -4.40
C ALA A 127 -26.35 10.87 -4.50
N ILE A 128 -26.06 10.21 -3.38
CA ILE A 128 -26.06 8.75 -3.26
C ILE A 128 -27.29 8.32 -2.48
N GLY A 129 -28.07 7.39 -3.01
CA GLY A 129 -29.29 6.88 -2.39
C GLY A 129 -29.16 5.44 -1.93
N LEU A 130 -30.03 5.05 -1.01
CA LEU A 130 -30.23 3.68 -0.55
C LEU A 130 -31.70 3.31 -0.67
N LEU A 131 -32.00 2.22 -1.38
CA LEU A 131 -33.31 1.59 -1.37
C LEU A 131 -33.31 0.45 -0.37
N ARG A 132 -34.38 0.37 0.43
CA ARG A 132 -34.62 -0.69 1.41
C ARG A 132 -35.92 -1.38 1.08
N TYR A 133 -35.84 -2.66 0.73
CA TYR A 133 -37.02 -3.53 0.56
C TYR A 133 -37.20 -4.37 1.81
N HIS A 134 -38.41 -4.32 2.39
CA HIS A 134 -38.77 -5.12 3.55
C HIS A 134 -40.28 -5.33 3.62
N GLY A 135 -40.72 -6.61 3.81
CA GLY A 135 -42.12 -6.92 4.04
C GLY A 135 -43.06 -6.44 2.94
N GLY A 136 -42.64 -6.49 1.66
CA GLY A 136 -43.45 -6.06 0.51
C GLY A 136 -43.44 -4.55 0.24
N SER A 137 -42.73 -3.76 1.03
CA SER A 137 -42.60 -2.31 0.86
C SER A 137 -41.18 -1.90 0.47
N LEU A 138 -41.06 -0.91 -0.42
CA LEU A 138 -39.80 -0.29 -0.82
C LEU A 138 -39.70 1.11 -0.24
N GLN A 139 -38.70 1.33 0.60
CA GLN A 139 -38.35 2.62 1.18
C GLN A 139 -37.14 3.20 0.49
N SER A 140 -37.18 4.48 0.11
CA SER A 140 -36.06 5.20 -0.46
C SER A 140 -35.49 6.20 0.54
N LEU A 141 -34.16 6.13 0.76
CA LEU A 141 -33.37 7.12 1.44
C LEU A 141 -32.61 7.91 0.39
N ALA A 142 -33.19 9.04 -0.05
CA ALA A 142 -32.65 9.82 -1.15
C ALA A 142 -31.43 10.66 -0.70
N GLY A 143 -30.45 10.72 -1.57
CA GLY A 143 -29.31 11.62 -1.41
C GLY A 143 -29.64 13.06 -1.84
N ARG A 144 -28.83 14.01 -1.38
CA ARG A 144 -28.97 15.44 -1.67
C ARG A 144 -27.74 15.95 -2.42
N GLU A 145 -27.94 16.53 -3.61
CA GLU A 145 -26.83 17.05 -4.45
C GLU A 145 -26.07 18.21 -3.79
N ASP A 146 -26.77 19.05 -3.05
CA ASP A 146 -26.23 20.21 -2.34
C ASP A 146 -25.29 19.84 -1.18
N LEU A 147 -25.14 18.55 -0.87
CA LEU A 147 -24.26 18.05 0.19
C LEU A 147 -23.06 17.25 -0.36
N ALA A 148 -22.69 17.47 -1.62
CA ALA A 148 -21.54 16.75 -2.21
C ALA A 148 -20.22 17.10 -1.51
N LEU A 149 -19.32 16.13 -1.43
CA LEU A 149 -17.99 16.33 -0.88
C LEU A 149 -17.20 17.36 -1.69
N GLY A 150 -16.48 18.21 -1.00
CA GLY A 150 -15.65 19.26 -1.58
C GLY A 150 -16.39 20.56 -1.90
N GLN A 151 -17.73 20.63 -1.70
CA GLN A 151 -18.49 21.87 -1.91
C GLN A 151 -18.29 22.87 -0.78
N GLN A 152 -18.16 22.39 0.46
CA GLN A 152 -18.01 23.20 1.66
C GLN A 152 -16.82 22.72 2.49
N ALA A 153 -16.21 23.64 3.27
CA ALA A 153 -15.09 23.29 4.14
C ALA A 153 -15.51 22.25 5.19
N GLU A 154 -16.70 22.43 5.77
CA GLU A 154 -17.27 21.46 6.72
C GLU A 154 -17.99 20.33 5.99
N LEU A 155 -17.84 19.11 6.51
CA LEU A 155 -18.54 17.95 5.97
C LEU A 155 -20.04 18.04 6.28
N ALA A 156 -20.84 18.15 5.25
CA ALA A 156 -22.30 17.98 5.35
C ALA A 156 -22.64 16.50 5.11
N LEU A 157 -23.09 15.82 6.16
CA LEU A 157 -23.34 14.38 6.18
C LEU A 157 -24.73 14.07 6.71
N VAL A 158 -25.47 13.20 6.02
CA VAL A 158 -26.70 12.60 6.54
C VAL A 158 -26.40 11.18 6.99
N GLN A 159 -26.87 10.81 8.18
CA GLN A 159 -26.67 9.47 8.74
C GLN A 159 -28.02 8.86 9.11
N HIS A 160 -28.20 7.59 8.72
CA HIS A 160 -29.37 6.78 9.05
C HIS A 160 -28.93 5.51 9.78
N SER A 161 -29.60 5.17 10.87
CA SER A 161 -29.47 3.86 11.52
C SER A 161 -30.67 3.02 11.15
N LEU A 162 -30.39 1.81 10.66
CA LEU A 162 -31.39 0.90 10.12
C LEU A 162 -31.31 -0.43 10.89
N PRO A 163 -32.34 -0.80 11.66
CA PRO A 163 -32.42 -2.15 12.18
C PRO A 163 -32.61 -3.13 11.02
N LEU A 164 -31.87 -4.22 11.05
CA LEU A 164 -31.84 -5.22 9.98
C LEU A 164 -32.64 -6.46 10.38
N SER A 165 -33.26 -7.09 9.39
CA SER A 165 -34.01 -8.34 9.55
C SER A 165 -33.80 -9.26 8.36
N ALA A 166 -33.96 -10.56 8.57
CA ALA A 166 -33.83 -11.55 7.51
C ALA A 166 -34.85 -11.29 6.37
N GLY A 167 -34.44 -11.55 5.13
CA GLY A 167 -35.23 -11.32 3.92
C GLY A 167 -35.24 -9.85 3.46
N GLN A 168 -34.54 -8.97 4.14
CA GLN A 168 -34.42 -7.58 3.74
C GLN A 168 -33.41 -7.42 2.63
N VAL A 169 -33.72 -6.57 1.64
CA VAL A 169 -32.81 -6.21 0.56
C VAL A 169 -32.45 -4.73 0.66
N LEU A 170 -31.16 -4.43 0.56
CA LEU A 170 -30.62 -3.08 0.48
C LEU A 170 -29.96 -2.88 -0.87
N VAL A 171 -30.28 -1.77 -1.57
CA VAL A 171 -29.63 -1.41 -2.86
C VAL A 171 -29.10 0.00 -2.77
N MET A 172 -27.78 0.19 -2.90
CA MET A 172 -27.10 1.47 -2.84
C MET A 172 -26.57 1.86 -4.21
N ALA A 173 -26.91 3.07 -4.68
CA ALA A 173 -26.48 3.57 -5.99
C ALA A 173 -26.52 5.11 -6.04
N PRO A 174 -25.89 5.75 -7.05
CA PRO A 174 -26.14 7.15 -7.35
C PRO A 174 -27.64 7.41 -7.55
N GLN A 175 -28.15 8.49 -6.96
CA GLN A 175 -29.57 8.82 -6.99
C GLN A 175 -30.20 8.85 -8.38
N PRO A 176 -29.55 9.39 -9.46
CA PRO A 176 -30.11 9.38 -10.80
C PRO A 176 -30.38 7.97 -11.35
N LEU A 177 -29.62 6.97 -10.89
CA LEU A 177 -29.81 5.58 -11.32
C LEU A 177 -31.18 5.04 -10.93
N PHE A 178 -31.70 5.43 -9.77
CA PHE A 178 -33.04 5.04 -9.33
C PHE A 178 -34.17 5.71 -10.12
N GLY A 179 -33.89 6.83 -10.78
CA GLY A 179 -34.84 7.48 -11.68
C GLY A 179 -35.01 6.80 -13.06
N VAL A 180 -34.07 5.95 -13.44
CA VAL A 180 -34.08 5.22 -14.71
C VAL A 180 -34.73 3.86 -14.58
N VAL A 181 -34.88 3.35 -13.35
CA VAL A 181 -35.40 1.99 -13.06
C VAL A 181 -36.85 2.06 -12.60
N ASP A 182 -37.64 1.14 -13.09
CA ASP A 182 -38.99 0.93 -12.56
C ASP A 182 -38.92 0.32 -11.15
N LEU A 183 -39.17 1.15 -10.15
CA LEU A 183 -39.12 0.75 -8.74
C LEU A 183 -40.14 -0.35 -8.40
N THR A 184 -41.25 -0.46 -9.14
CA THR A 184 -42.25 -1.52 -8.95
C THR A 184 -41.69 -2.87 -9.40
N GLN A 185 -41.02 -2.89 -10.53
CA GLN A 185 -40.32 -4.09 -11.02
C GLN A 185 -39.19 -4.49 -10.11
N LEU A 186 -38.40 -3.51 -9.63
CA LEU A 186 -37.33 -3.75 -8.66
C LEU A 186 -37.86 -4.33 -7.35
N GLY A 187 -38.97 -3.79 -6.82
CA GLY A 187 -39.64 -4.31 -5.64
C GLY A 187 -40.12 -5.75 -5.80
N SER A 188 -40.73 -6.06 -6.97
CA SER A 188 -41.16 -7.43 -7.31
C SER A 188 -39.97 -8.39 -7.42
N ALA A 189 -38.86 -7.96 -8.01
CA ALA A 189 -37.64 -8.74 -8.08
C ALA A 189 -37.03 -8.99 -6.68
N CYS A 190 -37.07 -8.01 -5.78
CA CYS A 190 -36.62 -8.17 -4.40
C CYS A 190 -37.47 -9.16 -3.60
N GLN A 191 -38.78 -9.29 -3.91
CA GLN A 191 -39.69 -10.17 -3.20
C GLN A 191 -39.35 -11.66 -3.38
N ALA A 192 -38.91 -12.04 -4.58
CA ALA A 192 -38.58 -13.41 -4.95
C ALA A 192 -37.06 -13.71 -4.92
N LEU A 193 -36.29 -12.83 -4.31
CA LEU A 193 -34.81 -12.87 -4.38
C LEU A 193 -34.25 -14.01 -3.54
N ALA A 194 -33.43 -14.84 -4.16
CA ALA A 194 -32.50 -15.77 -3.50
C ALA A 194 -31.06 -15.23 -3.58
N ALA A 195 -30.17 -15.82 -2.80
CA ALA A 195 -28.78 -15.34 -2.70
C ALA A 195 -28.03 -15.32 -4.05
N ASP A 196 -28.27 -16.32 -4.88
CA ASP A 196 -27.73 -16.46 -6.24
C ASP A 196 -28.39 -15.54 -7.27
N GLY A 197 -29.50 -14.90 -6.90
CA GLY A 197 -30.23 -13.94 -7.75
C GLY A 197 -29.77 -12.50 -7.67
N LEU A 198 -28.82 -12.14 -6.75
CA LEU A 198 -28.36 -10.76 -6.57
C LEU A 198 -27.72 -10.18 -7.84
N ASP A 199 -26.92 -10.96 -8.56
CA ASP A 199 -26.30 -10.50 -9.80
C ASP A 199 -27.36 -10.22 -10.90
N ALA A 200 -28.41 -11.03 -10.96
CA ALA A 200 -29.54 -10.80 -11.87
C ALA A 200 -30.31 -9.54 -11.49
N LEU A 201 -30.44 -9.24 -10.20
CA LEU A 201 -31.04 -7.98 -9.70
C LEU A 201 -30.22 -6.76 -10.13
N LEU A 202 -28.90 -6.87 -10.16
CA LEU A 202 -28.00 -5.77 -10.55
C LEU A 202 -27.94 -5.55 -12.07
N ALA A 203 -28.12 -6.58 -12.89
CA ALA A 203 -27.91 -6.53 -14.33
C ALA A 203 -28.67 -5.39 -15.04
N PRO A 204 -29.93 -5.07 -14.73
CA PRO A 204 -30.63 -3.93 -15.34
C PRO A 204 -30.03 -2.59 -14.94
N LEU A 205 -29.61 -2.45 -13.68
CA LEU A 205 -29.02 -1.22 -13.12
C LEU A 205 -27.64 -0.94 -13.73
N LEU A 206 -26.85 -1.96 -14.01
CA LEU A 206 -25.50 -1.83 -14.58
C LEU A 206 -25.50 -1.42 -16.07
N ARG A 207 -26.66 -1.38 -16.73
CA ARG A 207 -26.78 -0.84 -18.10
C ARG A 207 -26.77 0.68 -18.16
N ALA A 208 -26.97 1.34 -17.01
CA ALA A 208 -26.97 2.80 -16.88
C ALA A 208 -25.62 3.31 -16.32
N PRO A 209 -25.32 4.61 -16.45
CA PRO A 209 -24.14 5.20 -15.84
C PRO A 209 -24.20 5.12 -14.31
N GLY A 210 -23.11 4.64 -13.69
CA GLY A 210 -23.00 4.58 -12.24
C GLY A 210 -22.35 3.29 -11.73
N ALA A 211 -22.59 3.00 -10.45
CA ALA A 211 -22.21 1.76 -9.80
C ALA A 211 -23.28 1.40 -8.78
N VAL A 212 -23.43 0.13 -8.48
CA VAL A 212 -24.49 -0.34 -7.57
C VAL A 212 -23.97 -1.48 -6.68
N ALA A 213 -24.43 -1.49 -5.42
CA ALA A 213 -24.30 -2.63 -4.53
C ALA A 213 -25.68 -3.07 -4.04
N ALA A 214 -25.90 -4.37 -4.02
CA ALA A 214 -27.11 -4.97 -3.44
C ALA A 214 -26.74 -6.01 -2.39
N LEU A 215 -27.46 -5.99 -1.27
CA LEU A 215 -27.30 -6.90 -0.16
C LEU A 215 -28.64 -7.59 0.12
N LEU A 216 -28.61 -8.91 0.24
CA LEU A 216 -29.72 -9.71 0.80
C LEU A 216 -29.31 -10.15 2.20
N LEU A 217 -30.10 -9.82 3.19
CA LEU A 217 -29.85 -10.18 4.58
C LEU A 217 -30.47 -11.55 4.89
N GLN A 218 -29.67 -12.43 5.44
CA GLN A 218 -30.06 -13.81 5.76
C GLN A 218 -29.71 -14.13 7.21
N MET A 219 -30.39 -15.13 7.78
CA MET A 219 -29.97 -15.71 9.05
C MET A 219 -28.65 -16.46 8.86
N GLU A 220 -27.75 -16.35 9.83
CA GLU A 220 -26.41 -16.94 9.75
C GLU A 220 -26.40 -18.44 9.40
N ALA A 221 -27.41 -19.17 9.86
CA ALA A 221 -27.55 -20.60 9.58
C ALA A 221 -27.86 -20.92 8.08
N GLN A 222 -28.28 -19.93 7.30
CA GLN A 222 -28.62 -20.03 5.88
C GLN A 222 -27.64 -19.25 5.00
N ALA A 223 -26.74 -18.50 5.60
CA ALA A 223 -25.76 -17.71 4.87
C ALA A 223 -24.74 -18.64 4.22
N LEU A 224 -24.57 -18.50 2.92
CA LEU A 224 -23.42 -19.02 2.24
C LEU A 224 -22.18 -18.34 2.81
N PRO A 225 -21.06 -19.06 2.99
CA PRO A 225 -19.82 -18.42 3.42
C PRO A 225 -19.49 -17.31 2.43
N LEU A 226 -19.55 -16.06 2.89
CA LEU A 226 -19.12 -14.92 2.11
C LEU A 226 -17.62 -15.06 1.93
N SER A 227 -17.22 -15.51 0.77
CA SER A 227 -15.83 -15.34 0.36
C SER A 227 -15.60 -13.83 0.25
N PRO A 228 -14.67 -13.25 1.01
CA PRO A 228 -14.25 -11.89 0.72
C PRO A 228 -13.92 -11.83 -0.78
N LEU A 229 -14.20 -10.72 -1.44
CA LEU A 229 -13.81 -10.49 -2.84
C LEU A 229 -12.28 -10.58 -2.92
N THR A 230 -11.78 -11.80 -2.97
CA THR A 230 -10.37 -12.08 -3.17
C THR A 230 -10.16 -12.18 -4.67
N TRP A 231 -9.51 -11.19 -5.24
CA TRP A 231 -9.07 -11.33 -6.61
C TRP A 231 -8.03 -12.44 -6.68
N PRO A 232 -8.28 -13.49 -7.46
CA PRO A 232 -7.33 -14.59 -7.58
C PRO A 232 -6.06 -14.12 -8.31
N PRO A 233 -4.92 -14.77 -8.06
CA PRO A 233 -3.75 -14.61 -8.89
C PRO A 233 -4.00 -15.24 -10.26
N VAL A 234 -3.30 -14.76 -11.28
CA VAL A 234 -3.23 -15.45 -12.58
C VAL A 234 -2.22 -16.58 -12.45
N GLU A 235 -2.65 -17.83 -12.54
CA GLU A 235 -1.75 -18.99 -12.33
C GLU A 235 -0.65 -19.04 -13.38
N VAL A 236 -1.02 -19.10 -14.66
CA VAL A 236 -0.08 -19.17 -15.79
C VAL A 236 -0.44 -18.09 -16.81
N PRO A 237 0.19 -16.92 -16.74
CA PRO A 237 -0.05 -15.86 -17.71
C PRO A 237 0.62 -16.17 -19.05
N ILE A 238 -0.09 -15.96 -20.15
CA ILE A 238 0.36 -16.25 -21.51
C ILE A 238 0.22 -15.00 -22.38
N VAL A 239 1.23 -14.72 -23.21
CA VAL A 239 1.16 -13.64 -24.20
C VAL A 239 -0.03 -13.89 -25.14
N GLY A 240 -0.81 -12.85 -25.39
CA GLY A 240 -2.09 -12.92 -26.12
C GLY A 240 -3.33 -13.08 -25.22
N GLN A 241 -3.16 -13.45 -23.95
CA GLN A 241 -4.26 -13.53 -22.98
C GLN A 241 -4.82 -12.14 -22.68
N VAL A 242 -6.15 -12.07 -22.52
CA VAL A 242 -6.82 -10.85 -22.07
C VAL A 242 -7.15 -10.97 -20.59
N LEU A 243 -6.65 -10.04 -19.79
CA LEU A 243 -6.89 -9.94 -18.36
C LEU A 243 -7.52 -8.58 -18.05
N ASP A 244 -8.74 -8.57 -17.52
CA ASP A 244 -9.46 -7.36 -17.11
C ASP A 244 -9.42 -6.23 -18.18
N GLY A 245 -9.57 -6.62 -19.46
CA GLY A 245 -9.55 -5.70 -20.60
C GLY A 245 -8.17 -5.34 -21.14
N TRP A 246 -7.10 -5.96 -20.62
CA TRP A 246 -5.73 -5.78 -21.08
C TRP A 246 -5.22 -7.02 -21.81
N THR A 247 -4.78 -6.87 -23.04
CA THR A 247 -4.14 -7.94 -23.81
C THR A 247 -2.64 -7.96 -23.50
N LEU A 248 -2.13 -9.07 -23.01
CA LEU A 248 -0.69 -9.26 -22.76
C LEU A 248 0.06 -9.31 -24.09
N THR A 249 0.94 -8.33 -24.35
CA THR A 249 1.64 -8.23 -25.64
C THR A 249 3.05 -8.82 -25.61
N ALA A 250 3.75 -8.72 -24.49
CA ALA A 250 5.09 -9.29 -24.34
C ALA A 250 5.42 -9.52 -22.85
N ALA A 251 6.14 -10.61 -22.56
CA ALA A 251 6.73 -10.81 -21.23
C ALA A 251 7.95 -9.89 -21.05
N CYS A 252 8.12 -9.37 -19.84
CA CYS A 252 9.25 -8.50 -19.52
C CYS A 252 10.40 -9.31 -18.91
N ALA A 253 11.64 -8.92 -19.26
CA ALA A 253 12.86 -9.51 -18.70
C ALA A 253 13.26 -8.89 -17.35
N PHE A 254 12.37 -8.18 -16.68
CA PHE A 254 12.59 -7.53 -15.39
C PHE A 254 11.43 -7.84 -14.44
N GLY A 255 11.62 -7.53 -13.16
CA GLY A 255 10.67 -7.89 -12.11
C GLY A 255 10.70 -9.37 -11.75
N PRO A 256 9.70 -9.88 -11.01
CA PRO A 256 9.54 -11.29 -10.73
C PRO A 256 9.40 -12.09 -12.03
N PRO A 257 10.10 -13.23 -12.17
CA PRO A 257 10.09 -14.03 -13.40
C PRO A 257 8.68 -14.45 -13.81
N GLY A 258 8.30 -14.19 -15.05
CA GLY A 258 7.01 -14.59 -15.61
C GLY A 258 5.79 -13.87 -14.99
N ARG A 259 5.99 -12.76 -14.26
CA ARG A 259 4.92 -12.02 -13.61
C ARG A 259 4.77 -10.58 -14.11
N VAL A 260 5.63 -10.13 -15.00
CA VAL A 260 5.58 -8.76 -15.54
C VAL A 260 5.41 -8.81 -17.05
N PHE A 261 4.38 -8.12 -17.54
CA PHE A 261 4.03 -8.11 -18.95
C PHE A 261 3.76 -6.68 -19.43
N ARG A 262 4.18 -6.40 -20.67
CA ARG A 262 3.59 -5.29 -21.42
C ARG A 262 2.20 -5.70 -21.87
N ALA A 263 1.27 -4.78 -21.82
CA ALA A 263 -0.10 -5.03 -22.25
C ALA A 263 -0.70 -3.78 -22.90
N GLN A 264 -1.76 -4.00 -23.66
CA GLN A 264 -2.48 -2.95 -24.37
C GLN A 264 -3.98 -3.13 -24.14
N ASP A 265 -4.70 -2.04 -23.85
CA ASP A 265 -6.16 -2.06 -23.79
C ASP A 265 -6.79 -1.95 -25.20
N ALA A 266 -8.10 -2.15 -25.30
CA ALA A 266 -8.84 -2.05 -26.58
C ALA A 266 -8.73 -0.67 -27.24
N GLY A 267 -8.36 0.38 -26.49
CA GLY A 267 -8.14 1.72 -27.01
C GLY A 267 -6.69 1.99 -27.44
N GLY A 268 -5.81 0.99 -27.42
CA GLY A 268 -4.40 1.12 -27.79
C GLY A 268 -3.52 1.72 -26.70
N ARG A 269 -4.01 1.93 -25.48
CA ARG A 269 -3.21 2.44 -24.35
C ARG A 269 -2.29 1.34 -23.85
N GLU A 270 -1.00 1.65 -23.76
CA GLU A 270 0.00 0.73 -23.23
C GLU A 270 0.08 0.80 -21.69
N ALA A 271 0.28 -0.34 -21.07
CA ALA A 271 0.52 -0.49 -19.65
C ALA A 271 1.56 -1.58 -19.37
N LEU A 272 2.07 -1.57 -18.15
CA LEU A 272 2.83 -2.66 -17.57
C LEU A 272 1.93 -3.35 -16.53
N LEU A 273 1.65 -4.64 -16.72
CA LEU A 273 0.93 -5.47 -15.76
C LEU A 273 1.91 -6.21 -14.87
N TRP A 274 1.76 -6.03 -13.58
CA TRP A 274 2.53 -6.73 -12.55
C TRP A 274 1.60 -7.68 -11.80
N LEU A 275 1.67 -8.97 -12.15
CA LEU A 275 0.76 -10.00 -11.69
C LEU A 275 1.21 -10.52 -10.32
N SER A 276 0.30 -10.50 -9.35
CA SER A 276 0.56 -11.08 -8.03
C SER A 276 0.67 -12.61 -8.11
N GLU A 277 1.49 -13.20 -7.27
CA GLU A 277 1.55 -14.65 -7.06
C GLU A 277 0.53 -15.13 -6.02
N LYS A 278 -0.04 -14.21 -5.26
CA LYS A 278 -1.03 -14.47 -4.22
C LYS A 278 -2.35 -13.77 -4.54
N PRO A 279 -3.47 -14.23 -4.00
CA PRO A 279 -4.72 -13.47 -4.04
C PRO A 279 -4.52 -12.07 -3.48
N ALA A 280 -5.35 -11.12 -3.92
CA ALA A 280 -5.32 -9.77 -3.37
C ALA A 280 -5.81 -9.82 -1.92
N ASP A 281 -4.92 -9.56 -0.99
CA ASP A 281 -5.15 -9.44 0.45
C ASP A 281 -5.02 -7.97 0.91
N ASP A 282 -5.13 -7.72 2.20
CA ASP A 282 -4.98 -6.38 2.76
C ASP A 282 -3.59 -5.78 2.45
N ALA A 283 -2.55 -6.61 2.42
CA ALA A 283 -1.20 -6.15 2.08
C ALA A 283 -1.12 -5.69 0.62
N PHE A 284 -1.75 -6.43 -0.30
CA PHE A 284 -1.85 -6.05 -1.71
C PHE A 284 -2.54 -4.69 -1.88
N TRP A 285 -3.68 -4.48 -1.19
CA TRP A 285 -4.45 -3.24 -1.28
C TRP A 285 -3.71 -2.05 -0.67
N GLN A 286 -3.10 -2.23 0.49
CA GLN A 286 -2.31 -1.19 1.16
C GLN A 286 -1.08 -0.79 0.33
N HIS A 287 -0.42 -1.76 -0.29
CA HIS A 287 0.68 -1.52 -1.20
C HIS A 287 0.24 -0.67 -2.39
N GLU A 288 -0.82 -1.07 -3.09
CA GLU A 288 -1.34 -0.32 -4.23
C GLU A 288 -1.79 1.09 -3.84
N TRP A 289 -2.46 1.23 -2.70
CA TRP A 289 -2.87 2.52 -2.17
C TRP A 289 -1.67 3.44 -1.91
N ALA A 290 -0.64 2.96 -1.25
CA ALA A 290 0.55 3.75 -0.99
C ALA A 290 1.26 4.18 -2.28
N MET A 291 1.35 3.28 -3.26
CA MET A 291 1.89 3.58 -4.58
C MET A 291 1.08 4.65 -5.32
N ARG A 292 -0.26 4.55 -5.33
CA ARG A 292 -1.16 5.53 -5.99
C ARG A 292 -1.04 6.92 -5.38
N ARG A 293 -0.84 7.02 -4.08
CA ARG A 293 -0.71 8.30 -3.34
C ARG A 293 0.71 8.84 -3.28
N SER A 294 1.69 8.06 -3.67
CA SER A 294 3.08 8.50 -3.71
C SER A 294 3.41 9.11 -5.06
N ARG A 295 4.11 10.23 -5.04
CA ARG A 295 4.59 10.91 -6.25
C ARG A 295 6.07 11.19 -6.09
N ALA A 296 6.86 10.61 -6.96
CA ALA A 296 8.27 10.91 -7.15
C ALA A 296 8.61 10.62 -8.61
N ARG A 297 9.58 11.35 -9.17
CA ARG A 297 9.96 11.18 -10.57
C ARG A 297 10.47 9.77 -10.88
N ALA A 298 11.12 9.16 -9.92
CA ALA A 298 11.68 7.82 -10.03
C ALA A 298 10.74 6.71 -9.51
N LEU A 299 9.51 7.02 -9.14
CA LEU A 299 8.53 6.03 -8.74
C LEU A 299 7.62 5.69 -9.91
N ALA A 300 7.40 4.39 -10.13
CA ALA A 300 6.46 3.93 -11.15
C ALA A 300 5.04 4.44 -10.85
N SER A 301 4.40 5.02 -11.85
CA SER A 301 3.04 5.55 -11.71
C SER A 301 2.02 4.44 -11.90
N VAL A 302 1.13 4.27 -10.93
CA VAL A 302 0.00 3.34 -11.00
C VAL A 302 -1.08 3.90 -11.92
N LEU A 303 -1.53 3.08 -12.87
CA LEU A 303 -2.63 3.40 -13.77
C LEU A 303 -3.96 2.89 -13.20
N SER A 304 -5.04 3.60 -13.53
CA SER A 304 -6.40 3.14 -13.29
C SER A 304 -6.90 2.31 -14.47
N SER A 305 -7.55 1.19 -14.18
CA SER A 305 -8.24 0.40 -15.19
C SER A 305 -9.53 1.11 -15.61
N ARG A 306 -9.89 1.02 -16.89
CA ARG A 306 -11.19 1.47 -17.40
C ARG A 306 -12.28 0.40 -17.23
N GLN A 307 -11.87 -0.83 -17.02
CA GLN A 307 -12.76 -1.96 -16.76
C GLN A 307 -12.57 -2.45 -15.32
N PRO A 308 -13.59 -3.08 -14.74
CA PRO A 308 -13.47 -3.72 -13.43
C PRO A 308 -12.32 -4.73 -13.44
N ARG A 309 -11.51 -4.71 -12.40
CA ARG A 309 -10.46 -5.70 -12.21
C ARG A 309 -11.01 -6.88 -11.42
N CYS A 310 -10.67 -8.08 -11.85
CA CYS A 310 -11.05 -9.34 -11.22
C CYS A 310 -9.84 -10.17 -10.80
N HIS A 311 -8.63 -9.77 -11.20
CA HIS A 311 -7.38 -10.46 -10.91
C HIS A 311 -6.45 -9.62 -10.05
N ALA A 312 -5.65 -10.30 -9.21
CA ALA A 312 -4.62 -9.67 -8.37
C ALA A 312 -3.44 -9.19 -9.23
N MET A 313 -3.49 -7.95 -9.68
CA MET A 313 -2.45 -7.33 -10.49
C MET A 313 -2.36 -5.83 -10.23
N HIS A 314 -1.15 -5.28 -10.33
CA HIS A 314 -0.93 -3.85 -10.37
C HIS A 314 -0.76 -3.38 -11.81
N LEU A 315 -1.35 -2.24 -12.14
CA LEU A 315 -1.24 -1.60 -13.44
C LEU A 315 -0.30 -0.40 -13.31
N PHE A 316 0.78 -0.41 -14.06
CA PHE A 316 1.71 0.71 -14.09
C PHE A 316 1.78 1.34 -15.49
N GLN A 317 2.13 2.62 -15.52
CA GLN A 317 2.50 3.26 -16.77
C GLN A 317 3.70 2.53 -17.38
N ALA A 318 3.61 2.16 -18.65
CA ALA A 318 4.69 1.51 -19.35
C ALA A 318 5.91 2.44 -19.40
N PRO A 319 7.09 1.97 -18.98
CA PRO A 319 8.31 2.76 -19.13
C PRO A 319 8.68 2.88 -20.63
N PRO A 320 9.44 3.91 -21.00
CA PRO A 320 9.91 4.09 -22.38
C PRO A 320 10.61 2.83 -22.94
N ALA A 321 10.68 2.72 -24.26
CA ALA A 321 11.47 1.68 -24.90
C ALA A 321 12.96 1.82 -24.55
N GLY A 322 13.68 0.70 -24.48
CA GLY A 322 15.12 0.67 -24.22
C GLY A 322 15.54 0.73 -22.75
N VAL A 323 14.59 0.79 -21.79
CA VAL A 323 14.94 0.66 -20.37
C VAL A 323 15.33 -0.79 -20.05
N ARG A 324 16.27 -0.96 -19.12
CA ARG A 324 16.73 -2.26 -18.63
C ARG A 324 16.62 -2.32 -17.11
N SER A 325 16.56 -3.53 -16.57
CA SER A 325 16.72 -3.69 -15.14
C SER A 325 18.09 -3.18 -14.69
N LEU A 326 18.18 -2.66 -13.46
CA LEU A 326 19.45 -2.22 -12.88
C LEU A 326 20.46 -3.38 -12.84
N ALA A 327 19.98 -4.63 -12.68
CA ALA A 327 20.80 -5.83 -12.76
C ALA A 327 21.46 -5.98 -14.14
N SER A 328 20.66 -5.97 -15.22
CA SER A 328 21.17 -6.09 -16.60
C SER A 328 22.01 -4.87 -17.00
N TRP A 329 21.62 -3.67 -16.55
CA TRP A 329 22.36 -2.44 -16.78
C TRP A 329 23.74 -2.47 -16.12
N ARG A 330 23.86 -2.98 -14.88
CA ARG A 330 25.12 -3.14 -14.16
C ARG A 330 25.98 -4.23 -14.79
N ALA A 331 25.41 -5.38 -15.15
CA ALA A 331 26.12 -6.50 -15.77
C ALA A 331 26.77 -6.13 -17.12
N ALA A 332 26.18 -5.21 -17.87
CA ALA A 332 26.72 -4.70 -19.13
C ALA A 332 27.89 -3.70 -18.93
N ARG A 333 28.34 -3.44 -17.70
CA ARG A 333 29.38 -2.45 -17.38
C ARG A 333 30.42 -3.05 -16.45
N GLU A 334 31.67 -2.93 -16.83
CA GLU A 334 32.78 -3.39 -15.99
C GLU A 334 32.87 -2.54 -14.70
N THR A 335 32.74 -1.24 -14.83
CA THR A 335 32.77 -0.27 -13.72
C THR A 335 31.67 0.77 -13.85
N VAL A 336 31.22 1.28 -12.71
CA VAL A 336 30.28 2.43 -12.63
C VAL A 336 30.96 3.52 -11.82
N ASP A 337 30.98 4.73 -12.36
CA ASP A 337 31.60 5.88 -11.66
C ASP A 337 30.72 6.36 -10.49
N ALA A 338 31.37 6.97 -9.50
CA ALA A 338 30.70 7.43 -8.28
C ALA A 338 29.64 8.51 -8.53
N ALA A 339 29.85 9.39 -9.51
CA ALA A 339 28.88 10.43 -9.84
C ALA A 339 27.59 9.83 -10.35
N ARG A 340 27.67 8.80 -11.19
CA ARG A 340 26.52 8.08 -11.70
C ARG A 340 25.80 7.28 -10.61
N VAL A 341 26.54 6.66 -9.70
CA VAL A 341 25.96 5.98 -8.54
C VAL A 341 25.21 6.97 -7.66
N LEU A 342 25.76 8.16 -7.39
CA LEU A 342 25.08 9.21 -6.64
C LEU A 342 23.80 9.69 -7.34
N ALA A 343 23.83 9.87 -8.66
CA ALA A 343 22.66 10.32 -9.42
C ALA A 343 21.52 9.28 -9.39
N LEU A 344 21.84 7.99 -9.40
CA LEU A 344 20.85 6.92 -9.24
C LEU A 344 20.35 6.84 -7.80
N LEU A 345 21.24 6.98 -6.81
CA LEU A 345 20.89 6.99 -5.40
C LEU A 345 19.94 8.15 -5.05
N ASP A 346 20.18 9.35 -5.59
CA ASP A 346 19.31 10.51 -5.38
C ASP A 346 17.87 10.22 -5.81
N GLN A 347 17.72 9.65 -6.98
CA GLN A 347 16.42 9.28 -7.52
C GLN A 347 15.76 8.18 -6.69
N ALA A 348 16.53 7.18 -6.25
CA ALA A 348 16.03 6.11 -5.40
C ALA A 348 15.60 6.63 -4.01
N ILE A 349 16.38 7.52 -3.40
CA ILE A 349 16.04 8.16 -2.12
C ILE A 349 14.73 8.97 -2.24
N GLU A 350 14.55 9.72 -3.32
CA GLU A 350 13.32 10.49 -3.55
C GLU A 350 12.10 9.55 -3.59
N ALA A 351 12.18 8.45 -4.34
CA ALA A 351 11.11 7.46 -4.45
C ALA A 351 10.83 6.76 -3.11
N VAL A 352 11.87 6.30 -2.43
CA VAL A 352 11.75 5.64 -1.11
C VAL A 352 11.13 6.57 -0.07
N ARG A 353 11.56 7.83 0.00
CA ARG A 353 10.97 8.83 0.91
C ARG A 353 9.50 9.10 0.61
N ALA A 354 9.09 9.08 -0.66
CA ALA A 354 7.69 9.23 -1.04
C ALA A 354 6.83 8.07 -0.49
N LEU A 355 7.36 6.85 -0.52
CA LEU A 355 6.70 5.66 0.04
C LEU A 355 6.71 5.64 1.57
N GLN A 356 7.85 6.00 2.21
CA GLN A 356 7.96 6.09 3.66
C GLN A 356 6.97 7.09 4.26
N ARG A 357 6.72 8.22 3.59
CA ARG A 357 5.67 9.18 3.99
C ARG A 357 4.25 8.61 3.95
N ARG A 358 4.05 7.46 3.32
CA ARG A 358 2.80 6.68 3.31
C ARG A 358 2.84 5.48 4.25
N GLY A 359 3.87 5.40 5.09
CA GLY A 359 4.05 4.33 6.07
C GLY A 359 4.60 3.02 5.52
N MET A 360 5.01 2.96 4.23
CA MET A 360 5.71 1.80 3.69
C MET A 360 7.17 1.84 4.12
N GLN A 361 7.64 0.78 4.76
CA GLN A 361 9.03 0.64 5.23
C GLN A 361 9.53 -0.79 5.03
N GLY A 362 10.84 -0.97 5.01
CA GLY A 362 11.44 -2.26 4.70
C GLY A 362 11.14 -2.69 3.25
N LEU A 363 11.36 -1.77 2.30
CA LEU A 363 11.09 -2.00 0.88
C LEU A 363 12.08 -3.03 0.31
N LEU A 364 11.55 -3.98 -0.47
CA LEU A 364 12.38 -4.87 -1.26
C LEU A 364 12.89 -4.13 -2.51
N LEU A 365 14.11 -3.63 -2.44
CA LEU A 365 14.76 -2.88 -3.51
C LEU A 365 15.60 -3.83 -4.39
N ALA A 366 14.95 -4.81 -5.02
CA ALA A 366 15.62 -5.77 -5.87
C ALA A 366 16.12 -5.10 -7.17
N PRO A 367 17.38 -5.31 -7.59
CA PRO A 367 17.90 -4.72 -8.84
C PRO A 367 17.14 -5.10 -10.11
N ARG A 368 16.40 -6.21 -10.08
CA ARG A 368 15.51 -6.63 -11.17
C ARG A 368 14.28 -5.74 -11.30
N SER A 369 13.88 -5.05 -10.24
CA SER A 369 12.67 -4.21 -10.17
C SER A 369 12.99 -2.72 -10.13
N LEU A 370 14.26 -2.35 -10.26
CA LEU A 370 14.70 -1.00 -10.58
C LEU A 370 15.08 -0.94 -12.06
N LEU A 371 14.40 -0.09 -12.84
CA LEU A 371 14.69 0.08 -14.26
C LEU A 371 15.48 1.35 -14.48
N VAL A 372 16.39 1.29 -15.41
CA VAL A 372 17.27 2.42 -15.75
C VAL A 372 17.32 2.62 -17.27
N SER A 373 17.18 3.86 -17.72
CA SER A 373 17.45 4.25 -19.11
C SER A 373 18.94 4.48 -19.33
N GLU A 374 19.38 4.53 -20.60
CA GLU A 374 20.76 4.90 -20.95
C GLU A 374 21.11 6.35 -20.46
N ALA A 375 20.14 7.23 -20.39
CA ALA A 375 20.31 8.58 -19.85
C ALA A 375 20.42 8.62 -18.32
N GLY A 376 20.26 7.50 -17.60
CA GLY A 376 20.34 7.41 -16.15
C GLY A 376 19.06 7.79 -15.41
N GLN A 377 17.91 7.85 -16.09
CA GLN A 377 16.61 7.98 -15.43
C GLN A 377 16.23 6.64 -14.79
N LEU A 378 15.83 6.66 -13.52
CA LEU A 378 15.43 5.51 -12.72
C LEU A 378 13.90 5.39 -12.66
N TRP A 379 13.37 4.15 -12.66
CA TRP A 379 12.01 3.79 -12.28
C TRP A 379 12.06 2.69 -11.24
N LEU A 380 11.53 2.98 -10.07
CA LEU A 380 11.46 2.05 -8.95
C LEU A 380 10.07 1.41 -8.92
N PHE A 381 10.06 0.07 -8.93
CA PHE A 381 8.88 -0.76 -8.73
C PHE A 381 9.09 -1.56 -7.44
N PRO A 382 8.59 -1.12 -6.29
CA PRO A 382 8.74 -1.90 -5.07
C PRO A 382 7.90 -3.17 -5.17
N GLU A 383 8.56 -4.32 -5.06
CA GLU A 383 7.87 -5.62 -5.14
C GLU A 383 7.06 -5.90 -3.86
N GLN A 384 7.59 -5.49 -2.72
CA GLN A 384 7.02 -5.74 -1.41
C GLN A 384 7.55 -4.71 -0.39
N ALA A 385 6.76 -4.45 0.64
CA ALA A 385 7.18 -3.76 1.86
C ALA A 385 6.93 -4.66 3.07
N LEU A 386 7.84 -4.66 4.02
CA LEU A 386 7.72 -5.47 5.25
C LEU A 386 6.77 -4.85 6.26
N LEU A 387 6.67 -3.53 6.26
CA LEU A 387 5.74 -2.78 7.08
C LEU A 387 4.82 -1.95 6.17
N LEU A 388 3.53 -2.15 6.37
CA LEU A 388 2.44 -1.44 5.71
C LEU A 388 1.45 -0.96 6.77
N PRO A 389 0.86 0.24 6.63
CA PRO A 389 -0.11 0.75 7.59
C PRO A 389 -1.33 -0.17 7.73
N GLY A 390 -1.72 -0.49 8.97
CA GLY A 390 -2.91 -1.29 9.25
C GLY A 390 -2.83 -2.77 8.87
N VAL A 391 -1.67 -3.24 8.43
CA VAL A 391 -1.43 -4.65 8.06
C VAL A 391 -0.40 -5.24 9.03
N PRO A 392 -0.58 -6.47 9.52
CA PRO A 392 0.44 -7.13 10.32
C PRO A 392 1.79 -7.17 9.59
N PRO A 393 2.92 -7.00 10.31
CA PRO A 393 4.24 -7.05 9.69
C PRO A 393 4.45 -8.34 8.89
N GLN A 394 4.96 -8.20 7.67
CA GLN A 394 5.28 -9.35 6.82
C GLN A 394 6.54 -10.04 7.36
N THR A 395 6.43 -11.31 7.72
CA THR A 395 7.54 -12.10 8.26
C THR A 395 8.23 -12.98 7.21
N ALA A 396 7.50 -13.34 6.15
CA ALA A 396 8.06 -14.12 5.06
C ALA A 396 8.78 -13.20 4.07
N VAL A 397 10.09 -13.21 4.13
CA VAL A 397 10.92 -12.44 3.20
C VAL A 397 11.45 -13.39 2.13
N PRO A 398 11.20 -13.13 0.83
CA PRO A 398 11.86 -13.86 -0.24
C PRO A 398 13.39 -13.72 -0.10
N GLU A 399 14.14 -14.72 -0.54
CA GLU A 399 15.62 -14.71 -0.54
C GLU A 399 16.22 -13.64 -1.48
N LEU A 400 15.65 -12.47 -1.49
CA LEU A 400 16.06 -11.35 -2.32
C LEU A 400 16.95 -10.41 -1.54
N LEU A 401 18.09 -10.15 -2.13
CA LEU A 401 19.01 -9.12 -1.66
C LEU A 401 18.62 -7.74 -2.21
N PRO A 402 18.91 -6.67 -1.50
CA PRO A 402 19.54 -6.59 -0.18
C PRO A 402 18.52 -6.47 0.96
N LEU A 403 18.75 -7.16 2.05
CA LEU A 403 17.92 -7.10 3.25
C LEU A 403 18.74 -6.73 4.49
N ALA A 404 18.19 -5.85 5.30
CA ALA A 404 18.73 -5.51 6.60
C ALA A 404 18.68 -6.71 7.57
N PRO A 405 19.65 -6.86 8.49
CA PRO A 405 19.68 -7.97 9.43
C PRO A 405 18.40 -8.10 10.27
N GLU A 406 17.84 -7.01 10.75
CA GLU A 406 16.58 -6.98 11.51
C GLU A 406 15.40 -7.52 10.70
N ALA A 407 15.38 -7.24 9.39
CA ALA A 407 14.35 -7.76 8.50
C ALA A 407 14.47 -9.28 8.30
N ARG A 408 15.69 -9.81 8.20
CA ARG A 408 15.94 -11.26 8.11
C ARG A 408 15.62 -12.00 9.41
N GLU A 409 15.80 -11.34 10.54
CA GLU A 409 15.49 -11.89 11.86
C GLU A 409 14.01 -11.77 12.22
N GLY A 410 13.17 -11.25 11.31
CA GLY A 410 11.73 -11.05 11.56
C GLY A 410 11.43 -10.01 12.64
N ARG A 411 12.41 -9.13 12.94
CA ARG A 411 12.23 -8.02 13.86
C ARG A 411 11.49 -6.86 13.19
N LEU A 412 10.89 -6.00 14.00
CA LEU A 412 10.23 -4.79 13.50
C LEU A 412 11.24 -3.91 12.74
N VAL A 413 10.89 -3.52 11.53
CA VAL A 413 11.69 -2.63 10.67
C VAL A 413 11.20 -1.20 10.75
N ASP A 414 12.11 -0.27 10.50
CA ASP A 414 11.83 1.15 10.29
C ASP A 414 12.51 1.65 8.99
N GLY A 415 12.47 2.96 8.74
CA GLY A 415 13.09 3.56 7.56
C GLY A 415 14.61 3.35 7.45
N ARG A 416 15.29 2.89 8.51
CA ARG A 416 16.71 2.55 8.49
C ARG A 416 16.99 1.21 7.80
N ALA A 417 15.97 0.34 7.67
CA ALA A 417 16.07 -0.86 6.85
C ALA A 417 16.17 -0.50 5.36
N ASP A 418 15.41 0.50 4.91
CA ASP A 418 15.51 1.02 3.53
C ASP A 418 16.87 1.70 3.28
N GLN A 419 17.40 2.42 4.27
CA GLN A 419 18.74 3.00 4.20
C GLN A 419 19.81 1.91 4.00
N PHE A 420 19.71 0.82 4.77
CA PHE A 420 20.61 -0.33 4.61
C PHE A 420 20.52 -0.91 3.19
N ALA A 421 19.30 -1.12 2.66
CA ALA A 421 19.10 -1.64 1.32
C ALA A 421 19.70 -0.72 0.25
N LEU A 422 19.51 0.60 0.37
CA LEU A 422 20.12 1.59 -0.53
C LEU A 422 21.65 1.61 -0.43
N ALA A 423 22.21 1.51 0.77
CA ALA A 423 23.66 1.44 0.96
C ALA A 423 24.25 0.15 0.36
N ALA A 424 23.56 -0.97 0.49
CA ALA A 424 23.95 -2.23 -0.15
C ALA A 424 23.88 -2.14 -1.69
N LEU A 425 22.89 -1.45 -2.25
CA LEU A 425 22.81 -1.16 -3.69
C LEU A 425 23.99 -0.29 -4.16
N VAL A 426 24.36 0.75 -3.41
CA VAL A 426 25.54 1.59 -3.72
C VAL A 426 26.80 0.74 -3.74
N TYR A 427 27.00 -0.08 -2.71
CA TYR A 427 28.13 -0.99 -2.62
C TYR A 427 28.20 -1.92 -3.87
N TRP A 428 27.08 -2.58 -4.17
CA TRP A 428 26.98 -3.49 -5.32
C TRP A 428 27.18 -2.78 -6.67
N LEU A 429 26.66 -1.58 -6.85
CA LEU A 429 26.85 -0.81 -8.09
C LEU A 429 28.34 -0.52 -8.35
N LEU A 430 29.10 -0.23 -7.30
CA LEU A 430 30.51 0.11 -7.43
C LEU A 430 31.41 -1.09 -7.70
N CYS A 431 31.22 -2.20 -6.99
CA CYS A 431 32.13 -3.36 -7.10
C CYS A 431 31.53 -4.59 -7.76
N GLY A 432 30.22 -4.63 -8.04
CA GLY A 432 29.53 -5.79 -8.63
C GLY A 432 29.24 -6.93 -7.66
N GLN A 433 29.59 -6.78 -6.39
CA GLN A 433 29.38 -7.78 -5.35
C GLN A 433 28.50 -7.21 -4.23
N TRP A 434 27.66 -8.04 -3.65
CA TRP A 434 26.90 -7.67 -2.47
C TRP A 434 27.80 -7.64 -1.23
N PRO A 435 27.60 -6.67 -0.33
CA PRO A 435 28.27 -6.71 0.97
C PRO A 435 27.87 -7.99 1.71
N GLU A 436 28.81 -8.66 2.34
CA GLU A 436 28.56 -9.94 3.05
C GLU A 436 27.43 -9.84 4.07
N ILE A 437 27.38 -8.71 4.78
CA ILE A 437 26.34 -8.44 5.78
C ILE A 437 24.91 -8.38 5.17
N ALA A 438 24.75 -8.13 3.88
CA ALA A 438 23.46 -8.09 3.18
C ALA A 438 23.06 -9.44 2.58
N ARG A 439 23.94 -10.46 2.62
CA ARG A 439 23.66 -11.79 2.08
C ARG A 439 22.83 -12.62 3.05
N PRO A 440 21.90 -13.47 2.56
CA PRO A 440 21.12 -14.37 3.43
C PRO A 440 21.97 -15.31 4.26
N GLU A 441 23.07 -15.78 3.68
CA GLU A 441 24.03 -16.72 4.30
C GLU A 441 24.98 -16.03 5.27
N GLY A 442 24.99 -14.69 5.28
CA GLY A 442 25.83 -13.90 6.18
C GLY A 442 25.42 -14.15 7.63
N GLY A 443 26.24 -14.89 8.38
CA GLY A 443 26.01 -15.18 9.78
C GLY A 443 26.00 -13.91 10.65
N ARG A 444 25.57 -14.03 11.91
CA ARG A 444 25.53 -12.93 12.93
C ARG A 444 26.84 -12.14 13.09
N ALA A 445 27.96 -12.67 12.60
CA ALA A 445 29.30 -12.10 12.68
C ALA A 445 29.79 -11.44 11.38
N SER A 446 28.93 -11.26 10.37
CA SER A 446 29.34 -10.65 9.10
C SER A 446 29.85 -9.24 9.32
N ARG A 447 31.07 -8.97 8.90
CA ARG A 447 31.71 -7.66 9.00
C ARG A 447 31.57 -6.91 7.66
N TYR A 448 31.53 -5.59 7.75
CA TYR A 448 31.69 -4.75 6.57
C TYR A 448 33.08 -4.98 5.95
N VAL A 449 33.12 -5.37 4.70
CA VAL A 449 34.36 -5.47 3.92
C VAL A 449 34.53 -4.16 3.17
N PRO A 450 35.65 -3.42 3.35
CA PRO A 450 35.85 -2.16 2.68
C PRO A 450 35.82 -2.27 1.15
N LEU A 451 35.11 -1.35 0.50
CA LEU A 451 35.07 -1.26 -0.96
C LEU A 451 36.44 -1.01 -1.59
N SER A 452 37.33 -0.37 -0.87
CA SER A 452 38.73 -0.15 -1.26
C SER A 452 39.48 -1.45 -1.58
N ASN A 453 39.01 -2.60 -1.07
CA ASN A 453 39.55 -3.92 -1.42
C ASN A 453 39.18 -4.37 -2.84
N PHE A 454 38.11 -3.83 -3.41
CA PHE A 454 37.55 -4.25 -4.70
C PHE A 454 37.70 -3.20 -5.80
N THR A 455 37.77 -1.92 -5.45
CA THR A 455 37.90 -0.83 -6.42
C THR A 455 38.86 0.26 -5.96
N ARG A 456 39.75 0.69 -6.88
CA ARG A 456 40.69 1.79 -6.64
C ARG A 456 40.09 3.18 -6.90
N ARG A 457 38.90 3.24 -7.51
CA ARG A 457 38.21 4.49 -7.93
C ARG A 457 37.13 4.93 -6.94
N LEU A 458 37.33 4.61 -5.67
CA LEU A 458 36.39 5.02 -4.62
C LEU A 458 36.70 6.44 -4.14
N PRO A 459 35.69 7.35 -4.04
CA PRO A 459 35.90 8.65 -3.44
C PRO A 459 36.36 8.53 -1.97
N PRO A 460 37.25 9.42 -1.53
CA PRO A 460 37.74 9.42 -0.14
C PRO A 460 36.58 9.45 0.86
N GLY A 461 36.64 8.65 1.92
CA GLY A 461 35.67 8.63 3.00
C GLY A 461 34.42 7.77 2.76
N TRP A 462 34.14 7.32 1.54
CA TRP A 462 32.94 6.51 1.23
C TRP A 462 32.91 5.19 1.99
N ASP A 463 34.05 4.54 2.21
CA ASP A 463 34.11 3.32 3.02
C ASP A 463 33.56 3.52 4.44
N GLY A 464 33.92 4.64 5.07
CA GLY A 464 33.42 4.96 6.41
C GLY A 464 31.91 5.24 6.44
N VAL A 465 31.40 5.93 5.41
CA VAL A 465 29.97 6.22 5.28
C VAL A 465 29.18 4.93 5.03
N LEU A 466 29.65 4.07 4.14
CA LEU A 466 28.99 2.80 3.84
C LEU A 466 29.07 1.82 5.00
N ALA A 467 30.20 1.76 5.71
CA ALA A 467 30.32 0.96 6.92
C ALA A 467 29.31 1.37 8.01
N ARG A 468 29.05 2.68 8.16
CA ARG A 468 28.02 3.18 9.06
C ARG A 468 26.63 2.85 8.57
N ALA A 469 26.32 3.09 7.29
CA ALA A 469 24.99 2.84 6.73
C ALA A 469 24.63 1.34 6.69
N LEU A 470 25.63 0.45 6.61
CA LEU A 470 25.51 -1.00 6.65
C LEU A 470 25.75 -1.60 8.05
N ALA A 471 25.73 -0.78 9.11
CA ALA A 471 25.88 -1.30 10.47
C ALA A 471 24.77 -2.31 10.80
N PRO A 472 25.11 -3.43 11.51
CA PRO A 472 24.12 -4.46 11.88
C PRO A 472 22.97 -3.89 12.72
N GLN A 473 23.31 -3.02 13.68
CA GLN A 473 22.32 -2.37 14.55
C GLN A 473 21.74 -1.13 13.85
N PRO A 474 20.40 -1.01 13.73
CA PRO A 474 19.77 0.15 13.12
C PRO A 474 20.17 1.49 13.77
N GLU A 475 20.37 1.50 15.09
CA GLU A 475 20.72 2.70 15.87
C GLU A 475 22.12 3.24 15.54
N ALA A 476 23.01 2.39 15.05
CA ALA A 476 24.35 2.78 14.63
C ALA A 476 24.39 3.43 13.24
N ARG A 477 23.32 3.30 12.47
CA ARG A 477 23.18 3.88 11.13
C ARG A 477 22.91 5.39 11.20
N PHE A 478 22.66 6.01 10.06
CA PHE A 478 22.20 7.41 10.01
C PHE A 478 20.72 7.47 10.41
N ALA A 479 20.30 8.55 11.05
CA ALA A 479 18.92 8.72 11.48
C ALA A 479 17.96 8.94 10.28
N ALA A 480 18.46 9.57 9.22
CA ALA A 480 17.67 9.88 8.03
C ALA A 480 18.41 9.58 6.72
N LEU A 481 17.67 9.29 5.65
CA LEU A 481 18.22 9.11 4.30
C LEU A 481 18.96 10.37 3.80
N SER A 482 18.54 11.57 4.21
CA SER A 482 19.20 12.82 3.88
C SER A 482 20.59 12.92 4.51
N GLU A 483 20.79 12.45 5.74
CA GLU A 483 22.09 12.42 6.39
C GLU A 483 23.03 11.45 5.69
N PHE A 484 22.56 10.24 5.35
CA PHE A 484 23.33 9.27 4.58
C PHE A 484 23.76 9.86 3.24
N ARG A 485 22.85 10.52 2.53
CA ARG A 485 23.14 11.15 1.24
C ARG A 485 24.16 12.29 1.37
N LEU A 486 23.98 13.15 2.36
CA LEU A 486 24.92 14.25 2.64
C LEU A 486 26.31 13.74 2.99
N ALA A 487 26.39 12.68 3.78
CA ALA A 487 27.67 12.06 4.17
C ALA A 487 28.44 11.51 2.95
N LEU A 488 27.76 11.03 1.90
CA LEU A 488 28.40 10.61 0.65
C LEU A 488 28.88 11.80 -0.21
N GLN A 489 28.19 12.96 -0.14
CA GLN A 489 28.61 14.16 -0.87
C GLN A 489 29.84 14.83 -0.24
N SER A 490 29.86 14.89 1.07
CA SER A 490 30.90 15.55 1.85
C SER A 490 31.31 14.63 2.99
N PRO A 491 32.02 13.54 2.68
CA PRO A 491 32.46 12.63 3.73
C PRO A 491 33.41 13.39 4.66
N ALA A 492 33.01 13.46 5.94
CA ALA A 492 33.88 14.06 6.94
C ALA A 492 35.27 13.43 6.87
N PRO A 493 36.38 14.19 6.92
CA PRO A 493 37.68 13.61 7.01
C PRO A 493 37.67 12.63 8.18
N ARG A 494 38.17 11.42 7.93
CA ARG A 494 38.21 10.34 8.92
C ARG A 494 38.70 10.95 10.21
N ALA A 495 37.83 11.18 11.19
CA ALA A 495 38.27 11.54 12.51
C ALA A 495 39.25 10.43 12.87
N LEU A 496 40.54 10.78 12.97
CA LEU A 496 41.55 9.88 13.46
C LEU A 496 40.94 9.34 14.74
N GLN A 497 40.61 8.04 14.74
CA GLN A 497 40.14 7.39 15.97
C GLN A 497 41.16 7.86 17.00
N PRO A 498 40.77 8.51 18.10
CA PRO A 498 41.73 8.83 19.12
C PRO A 498 42.37 7.48 19.40
N SER A 499 43.64 7.36 18.99
CA SER A 499 44.45 6.22 19.38
C SER A 499 44.15 6.09 20.85
N VAL A 500 43.60 4.95 21.29
CA VAL A 500 43.44 4.68 22.71
C VAL A 500 44.85 4.81 23.24
N ARG A 501 45.23 6.02 23.62
CA ARG A 501 46.41 6.27 24.35
C ARG A 501 46.21 5.45 25.61
N ARG A 502 46.76 4.22 25.56
CA ARG A 502 46.90 3.42 26.77
C ARG A 502 47.58 4.39 27.74
N GLU A 503 46.78 4.92 28.64
CA GLU A 503 47.27 5.90 29.62
C GLU A 503 48.30 5.16 30.46
N PRO A 504 49.61 5.37 30.21
CA PRO A 504 50.65 4.59 30.88
C PRO A 504 50.61 4.80 32.39
N TRP A 505 49.99 5.88 32.87
CA TRP A 505 49.80 6.17 34.27
C TRP A 505 48.84 5.19 34.98
N ARG A 506 47.83 4.60 34.27
CA ARG A 506 46.97 3.58 34.86
C ARG A 506 47.70 2.27 35.11
N LEU A 507 48.63 1.90 34.24
CA LEU A 507 49.52 0.76 34.47
C LEU A 507 50.54 1.06 35.57
N ALA A 508 51.05 2.29 35.65
CA ALA A 508 51.91 2.72 36.72
C ALA A 508 51.18 2.73 38.08
N LEU A 509 49.93 3.20 38.13
CA LEU A 509 49.09 3.18 39.35
C LEU A 509 48.82 1.75 39.84
N LEU A 510 48.49 0.83 38.91
CA LEU A 510 48.32 -0.58 39.23
C LEU A 510 49.61 -1.21 39.77
N GLY A 511 50.77 -0.86 39.19
CA GLY A 511 52.07 -1.30 39.68
C GLY A 511 52.39 -0.79 41.10
N VAL A 512 52.12 0.48 41.40
CA VAL A 512 52.30 1.06 42.74
C VAL A 512 51.33 0.39 43.75
N LEU A 513 50.09 0.12 43.38
CA LEU A 513 49.12 -0.53 44.27
C LEU A 513 49.52 -1.98 44.59
N MET A 514 50.08 -2.70 43.62
CA MET A 514 50.59 -4.06 43.83
C MET A 514 51.84 -4.09 44.72
N VAL A 515 52.70 -3.10 44.58
CA VAL A 515 53.88 -2.97 45.45
C VAL A 515 53.45 -2.63 46.88
N GLN A 516 52.49 -1.73 47.09
CA GLN A 516 51.97 -1.41 48.42
C GLN A 516 51.27 -2.60 49.09
N LEU A 517 50.49 -3.39 48.34
CA LEU A 517 49.86 -4.61 48.82
C LEU A 517 50.93 -5.66 49.20
N GLY A 518 51.97 -5.81 48.38
CA GLY A 518 53.12 -6.71 48.70
C GLY A 518 53.85 -6.35 49.94
N ILE A 519 54.12 -5.06 50.15
CA ILE A 519 54.81 -4.54 51.37
C ILE A 519 53.91 -4.72 52.61
N GLY A 520 52.56 -4.46 52.46
CA GLY A 520 51.62 -4.67 53.53
C GLY A 520 51.52 -6.14 53.96
N LEU A 521 51.58 -7.08 52.99
CA LEU A 521 51.59 -8.51 53.26
C LEU A 521 52.86 -9.00 53.96
N LEU A 522 54.01 -8.47 53.55
CA LEU A 522 55.28 -8.78 54.17
C LEU A 522 55.39 -8.26 55.64
N LEU A 523 54.85 -7.09 55.94
CA LEU A 523 54.79 -6.52 57.27
C LEU A 523 53.77 -7.27 58.17
N SER A 524 52.71 -7.88 57.62
CA SER A 524 51.77 -8.67 58.42
C SER A 524 52.18 -10.10 58.67
N LEU A 525 53.19 -10.62 57.97
CA LEU A 525 53.77 -11.95 58.17
C LEU A 525 55.03 -11.92 59.08
N GLY A 526 55.48 -10.73 59.41
CA GLY A 526 56.70 -10.53 60.29
C GLY A 526 56.39 -10.07 61.71
N SER A 527 55.07 -10.03 62.08
CA SER A 527 54.62 -9.77 63.47
C SER A 527 53.87 -11.07 63.92
#